data_3c8d7d43d1b805d9c8a46e1fa1b27633
#
_entry.id   3c8d7d43d1b805d9c8a46e1fa1b27633
#
_cell.length_a   1.000
_cell.length_b   1.000
_cell.length_c   1.000
_cell.angle_alpha   90.00
_cell.angle_beta   90.00
_cell.angle_gamma   90.00
#
_symmetry.space_group_name_H-M   'P 1'
#
loop_
_entity.id
_entity.type
_entity.pdbx_description
1 polymer ?
#
loop_
_entity_poly.entity_id
_entity_poly.type
_entity_poly.pdbx_seq_one_letter_code
_entity_poly.pdbx_strand_id
1 'polypeptide(L)'
;HVGRDQVTVTATVENTGKTAGKEVVQVYVKAPQGVLGKPARALVGFAKTGILAPGAKETVTINVAKESFASYDDSGATGHKSCYVLEEGSYEFYVGSDVRSAAFAGAYEQPFKVVETLTEAMAPVEAFERMKAVAGEDGTLKPGYEAAPLRTVDPAKRMKENRMEPIPYTGDKGYKLGDVLDKKVTMEEFVAQLSDDDLICMFRGEGMCSPKVTPGTAAAFGGLTPELQEFGIPASCCTDGPSGLRFDCGTKAFSMPNGTLLGCTFDLPLVEDLYEMAGREMRQNRVDALLGPGMNIHRNPLNGRNFEYISEDPYLTGWISAVQILGMEKSDVTGTIKHFCGNNQESKRHTVNAVVSERALREIYLKGYEIAVKEGGARSIMSTYGPVNGIWTAGNYDLLTTILRGEWNYDGFVMTDWWAMSNREGYEATRTTHAPMVSAGNDVFMVCNDCTDMSQDDVKEALEKGEITRGDLQRNAMNVLHFILGTPCILRFLDRISEEEKEAQEQQGDNDFVAADLVT
;
A
#
# COMPACT_ATOMS: atom_id res chain seq x y z
N HIS A 1 -6.24 -10.85 30.14
CA HIS A 1 -5.45 -12.09 30.19
C HIS A 1 -4.18 -11.93 29.35
N VAL A 2 -3.04 -12.34 29.90
CA VAL A 2 -1.74 -12.28 29.22
C VAL A 2 -1.34 -13.69 28.79
N GLY A 3 -1.34 -13.93 27.50
CA GLY A 3 -0.82 -15.15 26.87
C GLY A 3 0.66 -15.02 26.50
N ARG A 4 1.20 -16.04 25.84
CA ARG A 4 2.59 -16.07 25.39
C ARG A 4 2.87 -14.95 24.37
N ASP A 5 2.05 -14.88 23.30
CA ASP A 5 2.28 -14.02 22.14
C ASP A 5 1.19 -12.95 21.97
N GLN A 6 0.17 -12.97 22.81
CA GLN A 6 -0.92 -11.98 22.79
C GLN A 6 -1.41 -11.59 24.17
N VAL A 7 -2.03 -10.42 24.25
CA VAL A 7 -2.80 -9.93 25.39
C VAL A 7 -4.26 -9.87 24.98
N THR A 8 -5.13 -10.53 25.76
CA THR A 8 -6.59 -10.47 25.55
C THR A 8 -7.19 -9.46 26.53
N VAL A 9 -7.87 -8.47 25.99
CA VAL A 9 -8.58 -7.44 26.74
C VAL A 9 -10.08 -7.66 26.58
N THR A 10 -10.83 -7.67 27.68
CA THR A 10 -12.29 -7.70 27.67
C THR A 10 -12.84 -6.45 28.33
N ALA A 11 -13.86 -5.85 27.72
CA ALA A 11 -14.53 -4.67 28.27
C ALA A 11 -16.04 -4.83 28.13
N THR A 12 -16.79 -4.49 29.16
CA THR A 12 -18.26 -4.46 29.12
C THR A 12 -18.73 -3.03 28.93
N VAL A 13 -19.49 -2.81 27.87
CA VAL A 13 -20.12 -1.53 27.52
C VAL A 13 -21.59 -1.58 27.92
N GLU A 14 -22.07 -0.54 28.57
CA GLU A 14 -23.48 -0.36 28.92
C GLU A 14 -24.03 0.93 28.28
N ASN A 15 -25.17 0.84 27.62
CA ASN A 15 -25.88 2.03 27.14
C ASN A 15 -26.65 2.66 28.30
N THR A 16 -26.09 3.71 28.88
CA THR A 16 -26.72 4.49 29.97
C THR A 16 -27.61 5.64 29.44
N GLY A 17 -27.69 5.81 28.11
CA GLY A 17 -28.47 6.81 27.43
C GLY A 17 -29.94 6.42 27.26
N LYS A 18 -30.67 7.25 26.52
CA LYS A 18 -32.11 7.06 26.24
C LYS A 18 -32.39 6.59 24.80
N THR A 19 -31.37 6.54 23.97
CA THR A 19 -31.46 6.16 22.54
C THR A 19 -30.53 4.98 22.27
N ALA A 20 -30.98 4.05 21.44
CA ALA A 20 -30.14 2.92 21.02
C ALA A 20 -28.92 3.43 20.19
N GLY A 21 -27.77 2.83 20.38
CA GLY A 21 -26.54 3.21 19.69
C GLY A 21 -25.43 2.18 19.81
N LYS A 22 -24.33 2.41 19.09
CA LYS A 22 -23.09 1.64 19.17
C LYS A 22 -22.01 2.46 19.89
N GLU A 23 -21.03 1.79 20.49
CA GLU A 23 -19.85 2.42 21.09
C GLU A 23 -18.58 1.72 20.64
N VAL A 24 -17.47 2.47 20.59
CA VAL A 24 -16.15 1.97 20.25
C VAL A 24 -15.33 1.77 21.52
N VAL A 25 -14.80 0.57 21.68
CA VAL A 25 -13.79 0.26 22.71
C VAL A 25 -12.43 0.30 22.07
N GLN A 26 -11.55 1.16 22.58
CA GLN A 26 -10.17 1.33 22.14
C GLN A 26 -9.21 0.85 23.21
N VAL A 27 -8.16 0.12 22.79
CA VAL A 27 -7.11 -0.39 23.68
C VAL A 27 -5.80 0.29 23.35
N TYR A 28 -5.21 0.90 24.36
CA TYR A 28 -3.92 1.57 24.25
C TYR A 28 -2.88 0.88 25.11
N VAL A 29 -1.66 0.80 24.61
CA VAL A 29 -0.49 0.36 25.39
C VAL A 29 0.38 1.55 25.76
N LYS A 30 0.85 1.58 27.00
CA LYS A 30 1.97 2.38 27.49
C LYS A 30 3.14 1.44 27.72
N ALA A 31 4.08 1.43 26.80
CA ALA A 31 5.31 0.64 26.92
C ALA A 31 6.32 1.34 27.85
N PRO A 32 7.25 0.60 28.47
CA PRO A 32 8.36 1.20 29.21
C PRO A 32 9.20 2.07 28.26
N GLN A 33 9.65 3.23 28.73
CA GLN A 33 10.45 4.15 27.92
C GLN A 33 11.75 3.50 27.42
N GLY A 34 12.40 2.72 28.27
CA GLY A 34 13.64 2.02 27.93
C GLY A 34 14.73 2.97 27.41
N VAL A 35 15.64 2.44 26.60
CA VAL A 35 16.69 3.25 25.95
C VAL A 35 16.20 3.87 24.63
N LEU A 36 15.14 3.31 24.03
CA LEU A 36 14.61 3.79 22.76
C LEU A 36 13.69 5.01 22.91
N GLY A 37 13.02 5.17 24.05
CA GLY A 37 11.90 6.09 24.21
C GLY A 37 10.64 5.61 23.47
N LYS A 38 9.46 5.91 23.99
CA LYS A 38 8.17 5.45 23.46
C LYS A 38 7.14 6.58 23.46
N PRO A 39 6.09 6.50 22.63
CA PRO A 39 4.90 7.32 22.82
C PRO A 39 4.31 7.11 24.21
N ALA A 40 3.65 8.13 24.76
CA ALA A 40 2.96 8.02 26.04
C ALA A 40 1.88 6.91 26.00
N ARG A 41 1.20 6.77 24.88
CA ARG A 41 0.23 5.71 24.58
C ARG A 41 0.19 5.45 23.10
N ALA A 42 0.01 4.20 22.67
CA ALA A 42 -0.19 3.79 21.29
C ALA A 42 -1.46 2.95 21.17
N LEU A 43 -2.29 3.20 20.16
CA LEU A 43 -3.46 2.37 19.85
C LEU A 43 -2.98 1.00 19.34
N VAL A 44 -3.48 -0.07 19.95
CA VAL A 44 -3.08 -1.46 19.62
C VAL A 44 -4.25 -2.40 19.41
N GLY A 45 -5.47 -1.90 19.57
CA GLY A 45 -6.68 -2.67 19.32
C GLY A 45 -7.93 -1.81 19.48
N PHE A 46 -8.97 -2.18 18.77
CA PHE A 46 -10.30 -1.60 18.92
C PHE A 46 -11.38 -2.58 18.50
N ALA A 47 -12.58 -2.38 19.02
CA ALA A 47 -13.78 -3.09 18.60
C ALA A 47 -15.02 -2.20 18.77
N LYS A 48 -16.04 -2.41 17.96
CA LYS A 48 -17.30 -1.68 18.04
C LYS A 48 -18.40 -2.63 18.48
N THR A 49 -19.25 -2.16 19.40
CA THR A 49 -20.42 -2.93 19.85
C THR A 49 -21.47 -3.06 18.75
N GLY A 50 -22.37 -4.02 18.89
CA GLY A 50 -23.67 -4.00 18.24
C GLY A 50 -24.50 -2.81 18.69
N ILE A 51 -25.74 -2.71 18.17
CA ILE A 51 -26.69 -1.68 18.60
C ILE A 51 -27.21 -2.05 19.99
N LEU A 52 -26.87 -1.25 21.00
CA LEU A 52 -27.32 -1.41 22.38
C LEU A 52 -28.58 -0.58 22.63
N ALA A 53 -29.66 -1.22 22.99
CA ALA A 53 -30.85 -0.52 23.53
C ALA A 53 -30.52 0.16 24.87
N PRO A 54 -31.29 1.17 25.34
CA PRO A 54 -31.11 1.75 26.66
C PRO A 54 -31.06 0.69 27.76
N GLY A 55 -30.03 0.70 28.61
CA GLY A 55 -29.78 -0.27 29.68
C GLY A 55 -29.17 -1.60 29.22
N ALA A 56 -29.03 -1.85 27.93
CA ALA A 56 -28.39 -3.05 27.42
C ALA A 56 -26.86 -3.01 27.59
N LYS A 57 -26.28 -4.18 27.73
CA LYS A 57 -24.82 -4.38 27.90
C LYS A 57 -24.29 -5.37 26.86
N GLU A 58 -23.06 -5.14 26.44
CA GLU A 58 -22.28 -6.07 25.62
C GLU A 58 -20.85 -6.14 26.12
N THR A 59 -20.28 -7.34 26.08
CA THR A 59 -18.87 -7.53 26.39
C THR A 59 -18.11 -7.78 25.10
N VAL A 60 -17.20 -6.89 24.76
CA VAL A 60 -16.28 -7.04 23.63
C VAL A 60 -14.95 -7.63 24.08
N THR A 61 -14.34 -8.44 23.21
CA THR A 61 -13.03 -9.04 23.43
C THR A 61 -12.09 -8.61 22.33
N ILE A 62 -10.93 -8.08 22.71
CA ILE A 62 -9.90 -7.56 21.79
C ILE A 62 -8.61 -8.31 22.05
N ASN A 63 -8.10 -8.99 21.03
CA ASN A 63 -6.82 -9.67 21.08
C ASN A 63 -5.74 -8.78 20.48
N VAL A 64 -4.69 -8.51 21.25
CA VAL A 64 -3.57 -7.65 20.89
C VAL A 64 -2.32 -8.52 20.78
N ALA A 65 -1.78 -8.66 19.57
CA ALA A 65 -0.50 -9.33 19.37
C ALA A 65 0.63 -8.51 20.00
N LYS A 66 1.52 -9.16 20.78
CA LYS A 66 2.62 -8.45 21.46
C LYS A 66 3.60 -7.80 20.47
N GLU A 67 3.79 -8.39 19.30
CA GLU A 67 4.62 -7.86 18.24
C GLU A 67 4.10 -6.53 17.67
N SER A 68 2.77 -6.28 17.74
CA SER A 68 2.16 -5.06 17.20
C SER A 68 2.60 -3.78 17.90
N PHE A 69 3.15 -3.89 19.12
CA PHE A 69 3.69 -2.78 19.89
C PHE A 69 5.21 -2.89 20.19
N ALA A 70 5.92 -3.73 19.43
CA ALA A 70 7.37 -3.73 19.42
C ALA A 70 7.92 -2.43 18.84
N SER A 71 9.11 -2.03 19.26
CA SER A 71 9.78 -0.83 18.77
C SER A 71 11.00 -1.20 17.93
N TYR A 72 11.22 -0.45 16.85
CA TYR A 72 12.36 -0.68 15.96
C TYR A 72 13.60 0.07 16.46
N ASP A 73 14.69 -0.67 16.65
CA ASP A 73 16.00 -0.09 17.03
C ASP A 73 16.83 0.18 15.77
N ASP A 74 16.74 1.41 15.26
CA ASP A 74 17.57 1.87 14.15
C ASP A 74 18.98 2.34 14.58
N SER A 75 19.19 2.52 15.88
CA SER A 75 20.42 3.06 16.45
C SER A 75 21.40 2.00 16.95
N GLY A 76 20.90 0.82 17.33
CA GLY A 76 21.65 -0.19 18.06
C GLY A 76 21.75 0.09 19.57
N ALA A 77 20.96 1.03 20.12
CA ALA A 77 21.00 1.40 21.53
C ALA A 77 20.63 0.22 22.45
N THR A 78 19.84 -0.74 21.99
CA THR A 78 19.52 -1.95 22.73
C THR A 78 20.57 -3.06 22.56
N GLY A 79 21.59 -2.85 21.74
CA GLY A 79 22.53 -3.88 21.29
C GLY A 79 22.04 -4.70 20.09
N HIS A 80 20.85 -4.39 19.54
CA HIS A 80 20.19 -5.13 18.45
C HIS A 80 19.75 -4.17 17.33
N LYS A 81 20.73 -3.57 16.64
CA LYS A 81 20.44 -2.66 15.51
C LYS A 81 19.61 -3.37 14.43
N SER A 82 18.69 -2.63 13.83
CA SER A 82 17.76 -3.10 12.78
C SER A 82 16.84 -4.24 13.23
N CYS A 83 16.48 -4.27 14.50
CA CYS A 83 15.54 -5.24 15.06
C CYS A 83 14.29 -4.56 15.62
N TYR A 84 13.14 -5.23 15.49
CA TYR A 84 12.00 -4.95 16.35
C TYR A 84 12.22 -5.64 17.70
N VAL A 85 12.06 -4.89 18.79
CA VAL A 85 12.29 -5.37 20.16
C VAL A 85 11.14 -5.01 21.09
N LEU A 86 10.92 -5.86 22.08
CA LEU A 86 10.18 -5.51 23.29
C LEU A 86 11.23 -5.29 24.39
N GLU A 87 11.39 -4.03 24.82
CA GLU A 87 12.31 -3.72 25.92
C GLU A 87 11.76 -4.24 27.24
N GLU A 88 12.65 -4.59 28.17
CA GLU A 88 12.28 -5.06 29.49
C GLU A 88 11.52 -3.99 30.27
N GLY A 89 10.46 -4.41 30.98
CA GLY A 89 9.70 -3.56 31.90
C GLY A 89 8.20 -3.78 31.83
N SER A 90 7.47 -2.90 32.48
CA SER A 90 6.03 -2.97 32.63
C SER A 90 5.31 -2.39 31.40
N TYR A 91 4.45 -3.19 30.79
CA TYR A 91 3.54 -2.79 29.72
C TYR A 91 2.15 -2.61 30.29
N GLU A 92 1.68 -1.37 30.33
CA GLU A 92 0.39 -0.99 30.90
C GLU A 92 -0.65 -0.86 29.78
N PHE A 93 -1.86 -1.43 30.01
CA PHE A 93 -2.97 -1.33 29.06
C PHE A 93 -4.04 -0.39 29.60
N TYR A 94 -4.57 0.43 28.71
CA TYR A 94 -5.63 1.39 28.96
C TYR A 94 -6.79 1.14 28.01
N VAL A 95 -8.01 1.20 28.50
CA VAL A 95 -9.23 0.90 27.75
C VAL A 95 -10.24 2.04 27.92
N GLY A 96 -10.83 2.47 26.82
CA GLY A 96 -11.84 3.54 26.83
C GLY A 96 -12.34 3.87 25.43
N SER A 97 -13.10 4.94 25.30
CA SER A 97 -13.62 5.44 24.03
C SER A 97 -12.67 6.38 23.29
N ASP A 98 -11.62 6.87 23.95
CA ASP A 98 -10.58 7.72 23.38
C ASP A 98 -9.28 7.63 24.19
N VAL A 99 -8.17 8.13 23.62
CA VAL A 99 -6.84 8.05 24.23
C VAL A 99 -6.71 8.80 25.57
N ARG A 100 -7.50 9.84 25.81
CA ARG A 100 -7.41 10.69 27.02
C ARG A 100 -8.25 10.13 28.16
N SER A 101 -9.45 9.66 27.85
CA SER A 101 -10.39 9.09 28.84
C SER A 101 -10.12 7.62 29.15
N ALA A 102 -9.30 6.92 28.35
CA ALA A 102 -8.96 5.51 28.59
C ALA A 102 -8.40 5.28 29.98
N ALA A 103 -9.02 4.34 30.72
CA ALA A 103 -8.69 3.99 32.09
C ALA A 103 -7.70 2.82 32.12
N PHE A 104 -6.85 2.76 33.16
CA PHE A 104 -5.94 1.64 33.38
C PHE A 104 -6.72 0.33 33.55
N ALA A 105 -6.36 -0.69 32.77
CA ALA A 105 -7.01 -1.99 32.75
C ALA A 105 -6.14 -3.13 33.26
N GLY A 106 -4.83 -2.93 33.31
CA GLY A 106 -3.87 -3.91 33.79
C GLY A 106 -2.49 -3.74 33.18
N ALA A 107 -1.53 -4.47 33.69
CA ALA A 107 -0.16 -4.46 33.21
C ALA A 107 0.47 -5.86 33.30
N TYR A 108 1.58 -6.06 32.59
CA TYR A 108 2.42 -7.24 32.76
C TYR A 108 3.90 -6.87 32.59
N GLU A 109 4.76 -7.63 33.25
CA GLU A 109 6.21 -7.50 33.10
C GLU A 109 6.68 -8.29 31.89
N GLN A 110 7.33 -7.61 30.96
CA GLN A 110 7.93 -8.18 29.76
C GLN A 110 9.45 -8.26 29.93
N PRO A 111 10.06 -9.44 29.84
CA PRO A 111 11.52 -9.52 29.71
C PRO A 111 11.94 -9.00 28.31
N PHE A 112 13.19 -8.56 28.17
CA PHE A 112 13.70 -8.16 26.86
C PHE A 112 13.53 -9.29 25.83
N LYS A 113 13.00 -8.94 24.65
CA LYS A 113 12.78 -9.90 23.54
C LYS A 113 13.09 -9.24 22.22
N VAL A 114 13.95 -9.86 21.40
CA VAL A 114 14.02 -9.57 19.96
C VAL A 114 12.83 -10.24 19.29
N VAL A 115 12.00 -9.46 18.64
CA VAL A 115 10.79 -9.93 17.94
C VAL A 115 11.13 -10.34 16.53
N GLU A 116 11.85 -9.46 15.81
CA GLU A 116 12.23 -9.68 14.43
C GLU A 116 13.58 -9.02 14.14
N THR A 117 14.43 -9.70 13.37
CA THR A 117 15.72 -9.17 12.92
C THR A 117 15.61 -8.84 11.43
N LEU A 118 15.84 -7.59 11.10
CA LEU A 118 15.78 -7.06 9.74
C LEU A 118 17.16 -6.52 9.31
N THR A 119 17.16 -5.74 8.22
CA THR A 119 18.34 -5.02 7.75
C THR A 119 18.06 -3.52 7.71
N GLU A 120 19.08 -2.70 7.89
CA GLU A 120 18.96 -1.26 7.69
C GLU A 120 18.47 -0.98 6.26
N ALA A 121 17.38 -0.21 6.14
CA ALA A 121 16.81 0.19 4.87
C ALA A 121 16.19 1.58 4.98
N MET A 122 16.46 2.46 4.00
CA MET A 122 15.91 3.81 3.94
C MET A 122 16.31 4.75 5.09
N ALA A 123 17.39 4.49 5.82
CA ALA A 123 17.91 5.43 6.80
C ALA A 123 18.30 6.78 6.14
N PRO A 124 18.15 7.91 6.84
CA PRO A 124 18.43 9.23 6.28
C PRO A 124 19.92 9.45 6.00
N VAL A 125 20.19 10.28 5.00
CA VAL A 125 21.55 10.76 4.68
C VAL A 125 21.82 12.16 5.20
N GLU A 126 20.76 12.93 5.46
CA GLU A 126 20.84 14.27 6.05
C GLU A 126 20.78 14.20 7.57
N ALA A 127 21.71 14.89 8.25
CA ALA A 127 21.73 14.93 9.70
C ALA A 127 20.59 15.83 10.23
N PHE A 128 19.83 15.31 11.17
CA PHE A 128 18.81 16.06 11.90
C PHE A 128 18.60 15.47 13.29
N GLU A 129 17.94 16.23 14.15
CA GLU A 129 17.51 15.76 15.47
C GLU A 129 16.05 15.31 15.41
N ARG A 130 15.78 14.10 15.91
CA ARG A 130 14.41 13.59 16.08
C ARG A 130 13.93 13.79 17.51
N MET A 131 12.64 14.03 17.65
CA MET A 131 12.02 14.15 18.97
C MET A 131 12.02 12.81 19.70
N LYS A 132 12.33 12.84 20.99
CA LYS A 132 12.31 11.70 21.90
C LYS A 132 11.64 12.10 23.21
N ALA A 133 10.86 11.22 23.80
CA ALA A 133 10.36 11.42 25.14
C ALA A 133 11.52 11.27 26.16
N VAL A 134 11.68 12.23 27.04
CA VAL A 134 12.66 12.21 28.13
C VAL A 134 11.92 12.30 29.45
N ALA A 135 12.21 11.38 30.37
CA ALA A 135 11.66 11.42 31.73
C ALA A 135 12.30 12.54 32.53
N GLY A 136 11.47 13.41 33.11
CA GLY A 136 11.91 14.37 34.11
C GLY A 136 12.17 13.71 35.47
N GLU A 137 12.76 14.45 36.42
CA GLU A 137 13.02 13.98 37.79
C GLU A 137 11.74 13.58 38.53
N ASP A 138 10.61 14.18 38.16
CA ASP A 138 9.27 13.90 38.68
C ASP A 138 8.55 12.75 37.96
N GLY A 139 9.23 12.06 37.02
CA GLY A 139 8.65 11.00 36.21
C GLY A 139 7.73 11.47 35.07
N THR A 140 7.53 12.79 34.89
CA THR A 140 6.79 13.33 33.76
C THR A 140 7.61 13.22 32.48
N LEU A 141 6.94 12.88 31.37
CA LEU A 141 7.59 12.85 30.05
C LEU A 141 7.61 14.27 29.46
N LYS A 142 8.78 14.69 28.99
CA LYS A 142 8.99 15.96 28.29
C LYS A 142 9.57 15.71 26.92
N PRO A 143 9.28 16.58 25.93
CA PRO A 143 9.98 16.55 24.66
C PRO A 143 11.49 16.77 24.86
N GLY A 144 12.28 15.86 24.32
CA GLY A 144 13.71 16.00 24.14
C GLY A 144 14.08 15.66 22.70
N TYR A 145 15.37 15.73 22.38
CA TYR A 145 15.87 15.49 21.05
C TYR A 145 17.12 14.62 21.09
N GLU A 146 17.29 13.81 20.04
CA GLU A 146 18.52 13.03 19.81
C GLU A 146 18.86 13.06 18.32
N ALA A 147 20.14 12.90 17.97
CA ALA A 147 20.55 12.77 16.59
C ALA A 147 19.93 11.53 15.95
N ALA A 148 19.30 11.67 14.79
CA ALA A 148 18.79 10.54 14.04
C ALA A 148 19.95 9.70 13.49
N PRO A 149 19.90 8.35 13.58
CA PRO A 149 20.90 7.48 12.95
C PRO A 149 20.94 7.68 11.43
N LEU A 150 22.12 7.85 10.89
CA LEU A 150 22.35 8.03 9.46
C LEU A 150 22.60 6.70 8.76
N ARG A 151 22.37 6.68 7.44
CA ARG A 151 22.57 5.52 6.57
C ARG A 151 24.02 5.02 6.62
N THR A 152 24.18 3.71 6.80
CA THR A 152 25.48 3.03 6.79
C THR A 152 25.60 2.00 5.66
N VAL A 153 24.54 1.73 4.92
CA VAL A 153 24.48 0.78 3.80
C VAL A 153 24.41 1.51 2.46
N ASP A 154 24.85 0.84 1.41
CA ASP A 154 24.75 1.31 0.03
C ASP A 154 23.59 0.57 -0.68
N PRO A 155 22.44 1.24 -0.92
CA PRO A 155 21.31 0.60 -1.60
C PRO A 155 21.62 0.23 -3.06
N ALA A 156 22.48 0.97 -3.74
CA ALA A 156 22.86 0.65 -5.13
C ALA A 156 23.71 -0.64 -5.20
N LYS A 157 24.59 -0.85 -4.22
CA LYS A 157 25.34 -2.11 -4.09
C LYS A 157 24.40 -3.27 -3.80
N ARG A 158 23.49 -3.10 -2.82
CA ARG A 158 22.49 -4.12 -2.48
C ARG A 158 21.64 -4.51 -3.70
N MET A 159 21.17 -3.53 -4.46
CA MET A 159 20.41 -3.76 -5.69
C MET A 159 21.20 -4.61 -6.70
N LYS A 160 22.47 -4.29 -6.92
CA LYS A 160 23.32 -5.03 -7.87
C LYS A 160 23.58 -6.47 -7.42
N GLU A 161 23.78 -6.70 -6.12
CA GLU A 161 24.04 -8.02 -5.54
C GLU A 161 22.81 -8.94 -5.54
N ASN A 162 21.60 -8.37 -5.62
CA ASN A 162 20.33 -9.10 -5.58
C ASN A 162 19.53 -9.02 -6.90
N ARG A 163 20.17 -8.67 -8.00
CA ARG A 163 19.52 -8.67 -9.31
C ARG A 163 19.08 -10.08 -9.70
N MET A 164 17.91 -10.14 -10.32
CA MET A 164 17.41 -11.37 -10.92
C MET A 164 18.28 -11.73 -12.14
N GLU A 165 18.74 -12.98 -12.22
CA GLU A 165 19.39 -13.50 -13.41
C GLU A 165 18.41 -13.49 -14.59
N PRO A 166 18.83 -12.98 -15.76
CA PRO A 166 17.97 -12.93 -16.93
C PRO A 166 17.58 -14.34 -17.42
N ILE A 167 16.28 -14.54 -17.65
CA ILE A 167 15.79 -15.71 -18.36
C ILE A 167 16.11 -15.51 -19.85
N PRO A 168 16.86 -16.44 -20.50
CA PRO A 168 17.23 -16.31 -21.89
C PRO A 168 16.03 -16.18 -22.83
N TYR A 169 16.14 -15.29 -23.82
CA TYR A 169 15.12 -15.15 -24.86
C TYR A 169 15.03 -16.40 -25.73
N THR A 170 13.84 -16.94 -25.86
CA THR A 170 13.61 -18.18 -26.61
C THR A 170 13.02 -17.98 -28.01
N GLY A 171 12.66 -16.73 -28.36
CA GLY A 171 11.75 -16.47 -29.45
C GLY A 171 10.32 -16.95 -29.15
N ASP A 172 9.38 -16.59 -30.00
CA ASP A 172 7.99 -17.00 -29.87
C ASP A 172 7.87 -18.55 -29.91
N LYS A 173 7.31 -19.12 -28.87
CA LYS A 173 7.02 -20.55 -28.71
C LYS A 173 5.54 -20.88 -28.94
N GLY A 174 4.72 -19.87 -29.21
CA GLY A 174 3.30 -20.00 -29.35
C GLY A 174 2.55 -20.12 -28.02
N TYR A 175 3.20 -19.92 -26.87
CA TYR A 175 2.54 -19.94 -25.56
C TYR A 175 1.64 -18.72 -25.39
N LYS A 176 0.48 -18.94 -24.78
CA LYS A 176 -0.47 -17.88 -24.45
C LYS A 176 -0.56 -17.71 -22.92
N LEU A 177 -0.91 -16.52 -22.44
CA LEU A 177 -1.09 -16.30 -21.00
C LEU A 177 -2.16 -17.23 -20.40
N GLY A 178 -3.18 -17.64 -21.19
CA GLY A 178 -4.14 -18.66 -20.81
C GLY A 178 -3.52 -20.04 -20.53
N ASP A 179 -2.37 -20.37 -21.15
CA ASP A 179 -1.66 -21.62 -20.87
C ASP A 179 -0.98 -21.59 -19.50
N VAL A 180 -0.54 -20.41 -19.04
CA VAL A 180 -0.05 -20.21 -17.67
C VAL A 180 -1.20 -20.36 -16.67
N LEU A 181 -2.37 -19.76 -16.94
CA LEU A 181 -3.58 -19.93 -16.14
C LEU A 181 -3.98 -21.40 -16.00
N ASP A 182 -3.91 -22.13 -17.11
CA ASP A 182 -4.25 -23.56 -17.19
C ASP A 182 -3.10 -24.46 -16.67
N LYS A 183 -1.98 -23.90 -16.19
CA LYS A 183 -0.80 -24.62 -15.68
C LYS A 183 -0.13 -25.57 -16.71
N LYS A 184 -0.23 -25.24 -18.00
CA LYS A 184 0.42 -25.98 -19.10
C LYS A 184 1.86 -25.56 -19.29
N VAL A 185 2.18 -24.28 -19.00
CA VAL A 185 3.51 -23.69 -19.02
C VAL A 185 3.72 -22.87 -17.76
N THR A 186 4.97 -22.67 -17.35
CA THR A 186 5.30 -21.79 -16.22
C THR A 186 5.31 -20.32 -16.66
N MET A 187 5.26 -19.40 -15.69
CA MET A 187 5.37 -17.97 -15.96
C MET A 187 6.73 -17.64 -16.58
N GLU A 188 7.79 -18.28 -16.12
CA GLU A 188 9.16 -18.10 -16.62
C GLU A 188 9.27 -18.56 -18.09
N GLU A 189 8.69 -19.72 -18.46
CA GLU A 189 8.65 -20.21 -19.84
C GLU A 189 7.86 -19.25 -20.73
N PHE A 190 6.74 -18.71 -20.23
CA PHE A 190 5.93 -17.75 -20.95
C PHE A 190 6.70 -16.44 -21.19
N VAL A 191 7.30 -15.86 -20.15
CA VAL A 191 8.02 -14.57 -20.25
C VAL A 191 9.32 -14.70 -21.06
N ALA A 192 9.94 -15.89 -21.11
CA ALA A 192 11.11 -16.16 -21.93
C ALA A 192 10.92 -15.87 -23.44
N GLN A 193 9.68 -15.99 -23.93
CA GLN A 193 9.36 -15.75 -25.35
C GLN A 193 9.10 -14.27 -25.68
N LEU A 194 8.91 -13.39 -24.68
CA LEU A 194 8.70 -11.96 -24.92
C LEU A 194 10.01 -11.28 -25.29
N SER A 195 10.01 -10.43 -26.30
CA SER A 195 11.16 -9.62 -26.69
C SER A 195 11.48 -8.53 -25.66
N ASP A 196 12.65 -7.90 -25.77
CA ASP A 196 12.98 -6.77 -24.89
C ASP A 196 12.02 -5.59 -25.10
N ASP A 197 11.58 -5.34 -26.33
CA ASP A 197 10.62 -4.30 -26.64
C ASP A 197 9.22 -4.63 -26.07
N ASP A 198 8.79 -5.90 -26.07
CA ASP A 198 7.56 -6.35 -25.40
C ASP A 198 7.63 -6.09 -23.90
N LEU A 199 8.75 -6.45 -23.26
CA LEU A 199 8.96 -6.25 -21.83
C LEU A 199 8.99 -4.75 -21.46
N ILE A 200 9.56 -3.90 -22.31
CA ILE A 200 9.54 -2.43 -22.14
C ILE A 200 8.11 -1.89 -22.30
N CYS A 201 7.34 -2.40 -23.26
CA CYS A 201 5.92 -2.03 -23.39
C CYS A 201 5.12 -2.45 -22.15
N MET A 202 5.39 -3.62 -21.57
CA MET A 202 4.74 -4.08 -20.33
C MET A 202 5.01 -3.16 -19.13
N PHE A 203 6.18 -2.52 -19.08
CA PHE A 203 6.54 -1.54 -18.03
C PHE A 203 5.76 -0.22 -18.16
N ARG A 204 5.12 0.06 -19.29
CA ARG A 204 4.47 1.34 -19.58
C ARG A 204 2.96 1.23 -19.58
N GLY A 205 2.30 2.01 -18.72
CA GLY A 205 0.85 2.17 -18.72
C GLY A 205 0.44 3.36 -19.61
N GLU A 206 -0.67 3.20 -20.34
CA GLU A 206 -1.26 4.28 -21.15
C GLU A 206 -2.25 5.10 -20.32
N GLY A 207 -2.39 6.36 -20.69
CA GLY A 207 -3.09 7.38 -19.94
C GLY A 207 -4.60 7.28 -19.90
N MET A 208 -5.17 8.35 -19.34
CA MET A 208 -6.60 8.47 -19.05
C MET A 208 -7.45 8.32 -20.31
N CYS A 209 -8.60 7.65 -20.14
CA CYS A 209 -9.56 7.39 -21.21
C CYS A 209 -8.98 6.59 -22.40
N SER A 210 -8.06 5.65 -22.15
CA SER A 210 -7.57 4.74 -23.20
C SER A 210 -8.74 4.01 -23.88
N PRO A 211 -8.80 3.98 -25.22
CA PRO A 211 -9.84 3.28 -25.95
C PRO A 211 -9.72 1.74 -25.89
N LYS A 212 -8.66 1.22 -25.28
CA LYS A 212 -8.38 -0.22 -25.16
C LYS A 212 -9.10 -0.88 -23.99
N VAL A 213 -9.67 -0.07 -23.09
CA VAL A 213 -10.32 -0.51 -21.84
C VAL A 213 -11.63 0.25 -21.62
N THR A 214 -12.29 0.02 -20.46
CA THR A 214 -13.53 0.71 -20.12
C THR A 214 -13.39 2.23 -20.21
N PRO A 215 -14.29 2.91 -20.93
CA PRO A 215 -14.24 4.36 -21.11
C PRO A 215 -14.20 5.12 -19.77
N GLY A 216 -13.44 6.20 -19.73
CA GLY A 216 -13.35 7.07 -18.57
C GLY A 216 -12.45 6.57 -17.44
N THR A 217 -11.80 5.41 -17.58
CA THR A 217 -10.85 4.88 -16.60
C THR A 217 -9.55 5.68 -16.57
N ALA A 218 -8.83 5.59 -15.45
CA ALA A 218 -7.65 6.43 -15.19
C ALA A 218 -6.40 5.99 -15.98
N ALA A 219 -6.24 4.70 -16.23
CA ALA A 219 -5.16 4.16 -17.06
C ALA A 219 -5.43 2.72 -17.49
N ALA A 220 -4.72 2.32 -18.57
CA ALA A 220 -4.64 0.96 -19.06
C ALA A 220 -3.19 0.44 -18.94
N PHE A 221 -3.01 -0.85 -18.70
CA PHE A 221 -1.70 -1.49 -18.60
C PHE A 221 -1.78 -2.98 -19.00
N GLY A 222 -0.63 -3.63 -19.18
CA GLY A 222 -0.57 -5.02 -19.63
C GLY A 222 -0.53 -5.14 -21.16
N GLY A 223 -1.50 -5.82 -21.76
CA GLY A 223 -1.55 -6.08 -23.21
C GLY A 223 -1.98 -4.87 -24.03
N LEU A 224 -1.14 -3.86 -24.11
CA LEU A 224 -1.44 -2.60 -24.78
C LEU A 224 -1.11 -2.57 -26.28
N THR A 225 -0.36 -3.56 -26.79
CA THR A 225 -0.02 -3.68 -28.20
C THR A 225 -0.68 -4.90 -28.83
N PRO A 226 -0.91 -4.92 -30.16
CA PRO A 226 -1.40 -6.10 -30.85
C PRO A 226 -0.54 -7.35 -30.57
N GLU A 227 0.79 -7.19 -30.56
CA GLU A 227 1.76 -8.26 -30.32
C GLU A 227 1.58 -8.87 -28.92
N LEU A 228 1.45 -8.02 -27.88
CA LEU A 228 1.19 -8.50 -26.53
C LEU A 228 -0.18 -9.21 -26.43
N GLN A 229 -1.20 -8.72 -27.13
CA GLN A 229 -2.50 -9.38 -27.20
C GLN A 229 -2.44 -10.72 -27.95
N GLU A 230 -1.59 -10.85 -28.96
CA GLU A 230 -1.33 -12.13 -29.64
C GLU A 230 -0.73 -13.17 -28.68
N PHE A 231 0.07 -12.77 -27.68
CA PHE A 231 0.50 -13.63 -26.59
C PHE A 231 -0.62 -13.95 -25.59
N GLY A 232 -1.82 -13.44 -25.78
CA GLY A 232 -2.96 -13.67 -24.90
C GLY A 232 -2.96 -12.79 -23.65
N ILE A 233 -2.22 -11.68 -23.66
CA ILE A 233 -2.17 -10.73 -22.55
C ILE A 233 -3.27 -9.68 -22.77
N PRO A 234 -4.31 -9.60 -21.92
CA PRO A 234 -5.32 -8.57 -22.02
C PRO A 234 -4.81 -7.19 -21.56
N ALA A 235 -5.44 -6.12 -22.01
CA ALA A 235 -5.35 -4.82 -21.39
C ALA A 235 -6.20 -4.81 -20.10
N SER A 236 -5.57 -4.50 -18.98
CA SER A 236 -6.21 -4.27 -17.69
C SER A 236 -6.35 -2.79 -17.43
N CYS A 237 -7.25 -2.37 -16.53
CA CYS A 237 -7.41 -0.96 -16.21
C CYS A 237 -7.60 -0.69 -14.72
N CYS A 238 -7.34 0.56 -14.37
CA CYS A 238 -7.65 1.10 -13.06
C CYS A 238 -8.52 2.35 -13.18
N THR A 239 -9.37 2.60 -12.18
CA THR A 239 -10.15 3.83 -12.04
C THR A 239 -9.74 4.61 -10.81
N ASP A 240 -9.78 5.93 -10.91
CA ASP A 240 -9.55 6.78 -9.73
C ASP A 240 -10.78 6.76 -8.81
N GLY A 241 -10.59 7.24 -7.60
CA GLY A 241 -11.67 7.50 -6.66
C GLY A 241 -11.62 6.70 -5.35
N PRO A 242 -10.79 7.11 -4.36
CA PRO A 242 -10.85 6.54 -3.00
C PRO A 242 -12.23 6.63 -2.35
N SER A 243 -13.07 7.57 -2.80
CA SER A 243 -14.45 7.77 -2.33
C SER A 243 -15.50 7.32 -3.35
N GLY A 244 -15.26 6.22 -4.06
CA GLY A 244 -16.11 5.67 -5.12
C GLY A 244 -15.47 5.80 -6.50
N LEU A 245 -15.89 4.97 -7.45
CA LEU A 245 -15.34 4.93 -8.80
C LEU A 245 -15.56 6.28 -9.51
N ARG A 246 -14.53 6.75 -10.19
CA ARG A 246 -14.59 7.95 -11.00
C ARG A 246 -14.31 7.61 -12.46
N PHE A 247 -15.28 7.94 -13.32
CA PHE A 247 -15.17 7.82 -14.77
C PHE A 247 -15.18 9.20 -15.42
N ASP A 248 -14.12 9.53 -16.16
CA ASP A 248 -13.97 10.84 -16.78
C ASP A 248 -14.79 10.99 -18.09
N CYS A 249 -15.55 9.98 -18.48
CA CYS A 249 -16.47 10.01 -19.64
C CYS A 249 -17.92 10.36 -19.25
N GLY A 250 -18.24 10.56 -17.97
CA GLY A 250 -19.58 10.87 -17.49
C GLY A 250 -20.39 9.67 -17.02
N THR A 251 -19.89 8.45 -17.10
CA THR A 251 -20.51 7.26 -16.49
C THR A 251 -20.74 7.50 -15.00
N LYS A 252 -21.94 7.18 -14.50
CA LYS A 252 -22.30 7.34 -13.10
C LYS A 252 -21.80 6.16 -12.30
N ALA A 253 -21.30 6.46 -11.10
CA ALA A 253 -20.93 5.47 -10.10
C ALA A 253 -21.37 5.94 -8.71
N PHE A 254 -21.42 5.02 -7.74
CA PHE A 254 -21.77 5.36 -6.37
C PHE A 254 -20.69 6.21 -5.71
N SER A 255 -21.11 7.31 -5.09
CA SER A 255 -20.25 8.09 -4.20
C SER A 255 -20.20 7.42 -2.84
N MET A 256 -19.00 7.23 -2.33
CA MET A 256 -18.74 6.60 -1.03
C MET A 256 -18.25 7.64 -0.01
N PRO A 257 -18.39 7.37 1.29
CA PRO A 257 -17.77 8.20 2.31
C PRO A 257 -16.26 8.35 2.10
N ASN A 258 -15.72 9.52 2.43
CA ASN A 258 -14.28 9.72 2.34
C ASN A 258 -13.51 8.93 3.41
N GLY A 259 -12.19 8.75 3.21
CA GLY A 259 -11.34 7.93 4.08
C GLY A 259 -11.36 8.37 5.55
N THR A 260 -11.34 9.69 5.81
CA THR A 260 -11.42 10.23 7.18
C THR A 260 -12.72 9.83 7.87
N LEU A 261 -13.86 9.91 7.17
CA LEU A 261 -15.14 9.49 7.74
C LEU A 261 -15.17 7.98 8.01
N LEU A 262 -14.63 7.17 7.10
CA LEU A 262 -14.49 5.72 7.30
C LEU A 262 -13.65 5.41 8.54
N GLY A 263 -12.51 6.09 8.72
CA GLY A 263 -11.67 5.98 9.92
C GLY A 263 -12.40 6.30 11.20
N CYS A 264 -13.22 7.36 11.20
CA CYS A 264 -14.02 7.76 12.37
C CYS A 264 -15.06 6.72 12.79
N THR A 265 -15.40 5.77 11.93
CA THR A 265 -16.39 4.73 12.27
C THR A 265 -15.83 3.68 13.23
N PHE A 266 -14.55 3.35 13.17
CA PHE A 266 -13.93 2.21 13.85
C PHE A 266 -14.72 0.89 13.65
N ASP A 267 -15.40 0.75 12.51
CA ASP A 267 -16.36 -0.34 12.23
C ASP A 267 -15.86 -1.15 11.03
N LEU A 268 -14.93 -2.09 11.29
CA LEU A 268 -14.30 -2.88 10.24
C LEU A 268 -15.31 -3.66 9.39
N PRO A 269 -16.31 -4.38 9.98
CA PRO A 269 -17.30 -5.08 9.18
C PRO A 269 -18.12 -4.15 8.26
N LEU A 270 -18.51 -2.98 8.74
CA LEU A 270 -19.24 -2.01 7.93
C LEU A 270 -18.43 -1.53 6.73
N VAL A 271 -17.14 -1.26 6.94
CA VAL A 271 -16.25 -0.80 5.87
C VAL A 271 -15.99 -1.93 4.86
N GLU A 272 -15.82 -3.17 5.32
CA GLU A 272 -15.66 -4.34 4.44
C GLU A 272 -16.89 -4.55 3.57
N ASP A 273 -18.11 -4.52 4.14
CA ASP A 273 -19.38 -4.66 3.41
C ASP A 273 -19.56 -3.55 2.37
N LEU A 274 -19.17 -2.30 2.72
CA LEU A 274 -19.24 -1.17 1.81
C LEU A 274 -18.32 -1.36 0.59
N TYR A 275 -17.11 -1.87 0.83
CA TYR A 275 -16.16 -2.12 -0.26
C TYR A 275 -16.41 -3.43 -1.03
N GLU A 276 -17.16 -4.38 -0.47
CA GLU A 276 -17.75 -5.47 -1.25
C GLU A 276 -18.72 -4.94 -2.32
N MET A 277 -19.55 -3.94 -1.97
CA MET A 277 -20.42 -3.29 -2.97
C MET A 277 -19.60 -2.56 -4.04
N ALA A 278 -18.53 -1.85 -3.64
CA ALA A 278 -17.63 -1.21 -4.59
C ALA A 278 -16.96 -2.25 -5.52
N GLY A 279 -16.54 -3.38 -5.00
CA GLY A 279 -15.96 -4.48 -5.79
C GLY A 279 -16.94 -5.03 -6.83
N ARG A 280 -18.21 -5.18 -6.47
CA ARG A 280 -19.26 -5.59 -7.42
C ARG A 280 -19.46 -4.55 -8.54
N GLU A 281 -19.48 -3.24 -8.19
CA GLU A 281 -19.58 -2.16 -9.16
C GLU A 281 -18.34 -2.12 -10.09
N MET A 282 -17.12 -2.33 -9.54
CA MET A 282 -15.90 -2.46 -10.33
C MET A 282 -16.00 -3.60 -11.35
N ARG A 283 -16.38 -4.79 -10.90
CA ARG A 283 -16.51 -5.97 -11.76
C ARG A 283 -17.55 -5.76 -12.87
N GLN A 284 -18.68 -5.15 -12.54
CA GLN A 284 -19.75 -4.81 -13.48
C GLN A 284 -19.28 -3.79 -14.54
N ASN A 285 -18.43 -2.84 -14.15
CA ASN A 285 -17.82 -1.86 -15.05
C ASN A 285 -16.51 -2.32 -15.70
N ARG A 286 -16.13 -3.58 -15.55
CA ARG A 286 -14.90 -4.16 -16.11
C ARG A 286 -13.64 -3.39 -15.67
N VAL A 287 -13.60 -2.98 -14.40
CA VAL A 287 -12.48 -2.32 -13.75
C VAL A 287 -11.77 -3.32 -12.85
N ASP A 288 -10.45 -3.45 -12.96
CA ASP A 288 -9.68 -4.47 -12.25
C ASP A 288 -9.04 -3.93 -10.96
N ALA A 289 -8.72 -2.63 -10.92
CA ALA A 289 -8.18 -1.98 -9.74
C ALA A 289 -8.79 -0.60 -9.48
N LEU A 290 -9.11 -0.32 -8.21
CA LEU A 290 -9.47 1.02 -7.73
C LEU A 290 -8.20 1.71 -7.23
N LEU A 291 -7.95 2.98 -7.60
CA LEU A 291 -6.85 3.78 -7.06
C LEU A 291 -7.20 4.29 -5.66
N GLY A 292 -7.20 3.40 -4.72
CA GLY A 292 -7.52 3.56 -3.31
C GLY A 292 -7.40 2.22 -2.57
N PRO A 293 -7.36 2.23 -1.23
CA PRO A 293 -7.46 3.39 -0.33
C PRO A 293 -6.25 4.32 -0.38
N GLY A 294 -6.51 5.63 -0.17
CA GLY A 294 -5.47 6.58 0.21
C GLY A 294 -5.17 6.43 1.70
N MET A 295 -3.89 6.26 2.06
CA MET A 295 -3.57 5.88 3.44
C MET A 295 -2.32 6.56 4.03
N ASN A 296 -1.91 7.70 3.46
CA ASN A 296 -0.88 8.50 4.08
C ASN A 296 -1.36 9.09 5.42
N ILE A 297 -0.44 9.25 6.35
CA ILE A 297 -0.74 9.72 7.71
C ILE A 297 -1.16 11.19 7.72
N HIS A 298 -2.20 11.55 8.46
CA HIS A 298 -2.61 12.93 8.75
C HIS A 298 -1.57 13.61 9.65
N ARG A 299 -0.41 13.93 9.10
CA ARG A 299 0.68 14.55 9.87
C ARG A 299 0.40 16.02 10.18
N ASN A 300 -0.21 16.74 9.24
CA ASN A 300 -0.58 18.15 9.37
C ASN A 300 -2.05 18.31 8.97
N PRO A 301 -2.89 18.92 9.81
CA PRO A 301 -4.31 19.10 9.52
C PRO A 301 -4.59 19.97 8.28
N LEU A 302 -3.63 20.78 7.84
CA LEU A 302 -3.74 21.62 6.65
C LEU A 302 -3.31 20.92 5.35
N ASN A 303 -2.93 19.64 5.37
CA ASN A 303 -2.63 18.91 4.15
C ASN A 303 -3.90 18.74 3.30
N GLY A 304 -3.81 19.13 2.02
CA GLY A 304 -4.96 19.21 1.11
C GLY A 304 -5.64 17.88 0.76
N ARG A 305 -4.99 16.74 1.04
CA ARG A 305 -5.54 15.39 0.76
C ARG A 305 -5.92 14.59 2.00
N ASN A 306 -5.92 15.20 3.19
CA ASN A 306 -6.32 14.46 4.41
C ASN A 306 -7.74 13.90 4.33
N PHE A 307 -8.66 14.54 3.58
CA PHE A 307 -10.02 14.05 3.43
C PHE A 307 -10.11 12.64 2.84
N GLU A 308 -9.22 12.29 1.89
CA GLU A 308 -9.19 10.96 1.28
C GLU A 308 -8.36 9.95 2.08
N TYR A 309 -7.46 10.43 2.95
CA TYR A 309 -6.69 9.60 3.87
C TYR A 309 -7.52 9.27 5.11
N ILE A 310 -7.06 8.35 5.95
CA ILE A 310 -7.89 7.72 6.96
C ILE A 310 -7.71 8.36 8.33
N SER A 311 -6.46 8.44 8.83
CA SER A 311 -6.18 8.87 10.20
C SER A 311 -4.74 9.36 10.37
N GLU A 312 -4.47 10.01 11.51
CA GLU A 312 -3.12 10.24 12.03
C GLU A 312 -2.53 8.97 12.67
N ASP A 313 -3.38 8.02 13.07
CA ASP A 313 -2.97 6.77 13.68
C ASP A 313 -2.67 5.69 12.63
N PRO A 314 -1.46 5.13 12.61
CA PRO A 314 -1.07 4.14 11.60
C PRO A 314 -1.77 2.79 11.77
N TYR A 315 -2.12 2.38 13.00
CA TYR A 315 -2.82 1.14 13.26
C TYR A 315 -4.26 1.19 12.73
N LEU A 316 -4.99 2.26 13.06
CA LEU A 316 -6.35 2.49 12.53
C LEU A 316 -6.33 2.60 11.00
N THR A 317 -5.38 3.37 10.44
CA THR A 317 -5.20 3.52 9.00
C THR A 317 -5.00 2.17 8.32
N GLY A 318 -4.14 1.33 8.87
CA GLY A 318 -3.84 0.01 8.32
C GLY A 318 -5.05 -0.91 8.31
N TRP A 319 -5.75 -1.04 9.42
CA TRP A 319 -6.91 -1.94 9.52
C TRP A 319 -8.11 -1.48 8.67
N ILE A 320 -8.41 -0.18 8.66
CA ILE A 320 -9.47 0.35 7.78
C ILE A 320 -9.11 0.13 6.30
N SER A 321 -7.83 0.25 5.93
CA SER A 321 -7.38 -0.04 4.57
C SER A 321 -7.43 -1.54 4.25
N ALA A 322 -7.04 -2.39 5.18
CA ALA A 322 -7.06 -3.84 5.01
C ALA A 322 -8.47 -4.36 4.69
N VAL A 323 -9.48 -3.90 5.45
CA VAL A 323 -10.87 -4.36 5.19
C VAL A 323 -11.47 -3.75 3.92
N GLN A 324 -11.00 -2.60 3.45
CA GLN A 324 -11.37 -2.09 2.12
C GLN A 324 -10.88 -3.03 1.03
N ILE A 325 -9.63 -3.50 1.13
CA ILE A 325 -9.07 -4.49 0.18
C ILE A 325 -9.87 -5.79 0.27
N LEU A 326 -10.04 -6.35 1.46
CA LEU A 326 -10.79 -7.60 1.66
C LEU A 326 -12.21 -7.54 1.08
N GLY A 327 -12.90 -6.41 1.23
CA GLY A 327 -14.22 -6.20 0.63
C GLY A 327 -14.19 -6.30 -0.89
N MET A 328 -13.26 -5.61 -1.56
CA MET A 328 -13.13 -5.64 -3.03
C MET A 328 -12.71 -7.02 -3.54
N GLU A 329 -11.82 -7.71 -2.82
CA GLU A 329 -11.34 -9.05 -3.19
C GLU A 329 -12.47 -10.11 -3.25
N LYS A 330 -13.60 -9.91 -2.57
CA LYS A 330 -14.78 -10.78 -2.70
C LYS A 330 -15.38 -10.81 -4.13
N SER A 331 -14.99 -9.84 -4.95
CA SER A 331 -15.36 -9.75 -6.37
C SER A 331 -14.17 -9.98 -7.31
N ASP A 332 -13.05 -10.53 -6.82
CA ASP A 332 -11.79 -10.79 -7.54
C ASP A 332 -11.15 -9.51 -8.13
N VAL A 333 -11.55 -8.33 -7.66
CA VAL A 333 -10.94 -7.02 -7.98
C VAL A 333 -10.27 -6.46 -6.74
N THR A 334 -9.40 -5.48 -6.89
CA THR A 334 -8.59 -5.00 -5.76
C THR A 334 -8.48 -3.48 -5.68
N GLY A 335 -8.03 -3.00 -4.52
CA GLY A 335 -7.57 -1.63 -4.34
C GLY A 335 -6.07 -1.48 -4.59
N THR A 336 -5.69 -0.29 -5.03
CA THR A 336 -4.30 0.15 -5.13
C THR A 336 -3.99 1.04 -3.95
N ILE A 337 -3.32 0.51 -2.93
CA ILE A 337 -2.97 1.31 -1.74
C ILE A 337 -1.98 2.42 -2.12
N LYS A 338 -2.26 3.65 -1.69
CA LYS A 338 -1.52 4.85 -2.11
C LYS A 338 -1.39 5.90 -1.02
N HIS A 339 -0.41 6.77 -1.07
CA HIS A 339 0.75 6.81 -1.98
C HIS A 339 1.98 6.33 -1.21
N PHE A 340 2.60 5.28 -1.66
CA PHE A 340 3.67 4.57 -0.97
C PHE A 340 5.04 5.20 -1.28
N CYS A 341 5.67 5.92 -0.31
CA CYS A 341 5.16 6.35 0.98
C CYS A 341 5.49 7.83 1.23
N GLY A 342 5.00 8.36 2.34
CA GLY A 342 5.45 9.67 2.83
C GLY A 342 4.80 10.88 2.15
N ASN A 343 3.71 10.74 1.40
CA ASN A 343 2.96 11.86 0.82
C ASN A 343 2.07 12.55 1.86
N ASN A 344 2.72 13.21 2.84
CA ASN A 344 2.04 13.89 3.95
C ASN A 344 1.93 15.39 3.74
N GLN A 345 2.29 15.89 2.55
CA GLN A 345 2.24 17.29 2.15
C GLN A 345 2.00 17.40 0.64
N GLU A 346 1.00 18.19 0.23
CA GLU A 346 0.70 18.43 -1.19
C GLU A 346 1.51 19.58 -1.79
N SER A 347 1.89 20.57 -0.97
CA SER A 347 2.74 21.65 -1.45
C SER A 347 4.10 21.09 -1.90
N LYS A 348 4.46 21.32 -3.18
CA LYS A 348 5.69 20.80 -3.82
C LYS A 348 5.82 19.28 -3.75
N ARG A 349 4.73 18.52 -3.80
CA ARG A 349 4.69 17.05 -3.63
C ARG A 349 5.63 16.27 -4.53
N HIS A 350 6.04 16.83 -5.69
CA HIS A 350 6.99 16.19 -6.61
C HIS A 350 8.45 16.31 -6.17
N THR A 351 8.78 17.27 -5.31
CA THR A 351 10.17 17.64 -4.99
C THR A 351 10.46 17.81 -3.52
N VAL A 352 9.43 17.89 -2.64
CA VAL A 352 9.65 17.99 -1.20
C VAL A 352 10.25 16.68 -0.69
N ASN A 353 11.45 16.77 -0.11
CA ASN A 353 12.11 15.60 0.48
C ASN A 353 11.58 15.35 1.89
N ALA A 354 11.01 14.16 2.10
CA ALA A 354 10.60 13.71 3.42
C ALA A 354 11.82 13.16 4.16
N VAL A 355 12.47 14.01 4.99
CA VAL A 355 13.58 13.58 5.83
C VAL A 355 13.04 12.96 7.10
N VAL A 356 13.30 11.68 7.32
CA VAL A 356 12.72 10.89 8.39
C VAL A 356 13.66 9.79 8.86
N SER A 357 13.71 9.51 10.17
CA SER A 357 14.48 8.37 10.71
C SER A 357 13.87 7.04 10.24
N GLU A 358 14.69 6.00 10.09
CA GLU A 358 14.21 4.67 9.70
C GLU A 358 13.16 4.15 10.71
N ARG A 359 13.35 4.38 12.00
CA ARG A 359 12.39 4.02 13.05
C ARG A 359 11.03 4.68 12.84
N ALA A 360 10.99 6.00 12.65
CA ALA A 360 9.73 6.71 12.43
C ALA A 360 9.07 6.28 11.12
N LEU A 361 9.87 6.02 10.07
CA LEU A 361 9.37 5.50 8.81
C LEU A 361 8.65 4.17 9.01
N ARG A 362 9.29 3.20 9.71
CA ARG A 362 8.74 1.86 9.95
C ARG A 362 7.56 1.84 10.92
N GLU A 363 7.64 2.57 12.03
CA GLU A 363 6.60 2.55 13.08
C GLU A 363 5.38 3.42 12.76
N ILE A 364 5.52 4.42 11.87
CA ILE A 364 4.44 5.38 11.57
C ILE A 364 4.06 5.36 10.09
N TYR A 365 4.99 5.72 9.19
CA TYR A 365 4.65 5.99 7.79
C TYR A 365 4.48 4.74 6.93
N LEU A 366 5.11 3.64 7.31
CA LEU A 366 4.99 2.33 6.63
C LEU A 366 4.03 1.38 7.35
N LYS A 367 3.77 1.57 8.64
CA LYS A 367 2.99 0.61 9.46
C LYS A 367 1.61 0.32 8.89
N GLY A 368 0.90 1.34 8.43
CA GLY A 368 -0.41 1.15 7.81
C GLY A 368 -0.33 0.30 6.53
N TYR A 369 0.67 0.53 5.70
CA TYR A 369 0.89 -0.26 4.48
C TYR A 369 1.26 -1.71 4.78
N GLU A 370 2.11 -1.93 5.79
CA GLU A 370 2.45 -3.28 6.26
C GLU A 370 1.21 -4.07 6.64
N ILE A 371 0.29 -3.46 7.41
CA ILE A 371 -0.99 -4.08 7.79
C ILE A 371 -1.85 -4.35 6.54
N ALA A 372 -1.98 -3.39 5.63
CA ALA A 372 -2.78 -3.56 4.42
C ALA A 372 -2.22 -4.68 3.50
N VAL A 373 -0.91 -4.86 3.45
CA VAL A 373 -0.26 -5.96 2.70
C VAL A 373 -0.45 -7.29 3.41
N LYS A 374 -0.08 -7.38 4.70
CA LYS A 374 -0.06 -8.66 5.42
C LYS A 374 -1.44 -9.16 5.82
N GLU A 375 -2.33 -8.25 6.23
CA GLU A 375 -3.67 -8.59 6.74
C GLU A 375 -4.77 -8.37 5.68
N GLY A 376 -4.61 -7.37 4.81
CA GLY A 376 -5.55 -7.07 3.74
C GLY A 376 -5.26 -7.82 2.43
N GLY A 377 -4.07 -8.37 2.26
CA GLY A 377 -3.68 -9.06 1.04
C GLY A 377 -3.60 -8.14 -0.18
N ALA A 378 -3.18 -6.87 0.00
CA ALA A 378 -3.09 -5.92 -1.10
C ALA A 378 -2.24 -6.46 -2.26
N ARG A 379 -2.76 -6.38 -3.50
CA ARG A 379 -2.09 -6.86 -4.73
C ARG A 379 -1.66 -5.74 -5.67
N SER A 380 -1.99 -4.49 -5.35
CA SER A 380 -1.64 -3.32 -6.13
C SER A 380 -1.22 -2.17 -5.21
N ILE A 381 -0.12 -1.51 -5.54
CA ILE A 381 0.46 -0.40 -4.79
C ILE A 381 0.85 0.71 -5.76
N MET A 382 0.63 1.98 -5.33
CA MET A 382 1.10 3.15 -6.07
C MET A 382 2.21 3.85 -5.28
N SER A 383 3.40 3.98 -5.88
CA SER A 383 4.48 4.80 -5.32
C SER A 383 4.12 6.28 -5.35
N THR A 384 4.66 7.07 -4.42
CA THR A 384 4.35 8.51 -4.35
C THR A 384 5.22 9.33 -5.31
N TYR A 385 4.85 10.60 -5.48
CA TYR A 385 5.60 11.55 -6.31
C TYR A 385 6.95 11.96 -5.73
N GLY A 386 7.05 12.12 -4.42
CA GLY A 386 8.18 12.76 -3.78
C GLY A 386 9.29 11.81 -3.34
N PRO A 387 10.46 12.36 -3.01
CA PRO A 387 11.55 11.60 -2.41
C PRO A 387 11.33 11.38 -0.92
N VAL A 388 11.89 10.27 -0.43
CA VAL A 388 12.11 10.00 0.99
C VAL A 388 13.60 9.82 1.19
N ASN A 389 14.16 10.58 2.12
CA ASN A 389 15.59 10.59 2.41
C ASN A 389 16.48 10.71 1.14
N GLY A 390 16.06 11.59 0.20
CA GLY A 390 16.81 11.95 -0.99
C GLY A 390 16.61 11.06 -2.22
N ILE A 391 15.87 9.95 -2.11
CA ILE A 391 15.58 9.05 -3.24
C ILE A 391 14.09 9.07 -3.55
N TRP A 392 13.71 9.34 -4.80
CA TRP A 392 12.32 9.29 -5.24
C TRP A 392 11.76 7.88 -5.08
N THR A 393 10.58 7.77 -4.47
CA THR A 393 10.01 6.48 -4.07
C THR A 393 9.79 5.52 -5.23
N ALA A 394 9.45 6.03 -6.42
CA ALA A 394 9.29 5.22 -7.61
C ALA A 394 10.58 4.50 -8.05
N GLY A 395 11.75 5.05 -7.71
CA GLY A 395 13.07 4.46 -8.00
C GLY A 395 13.81 3.97 -6.75
N ASN A 396 13.13 3.80 -5.63
CA ASN A 396 13.77 3.43 -4.36
C ASN A 396 13.77 1.91 -4.14
N TYR A 397 14.91 1.27 -4.39
CA TYR A 397 15.08 -0.18 -4.25
C TYR A 397 14.80 -0.68 -2.82
N ASP A 398 15.30 0.02 -1.80
CA ASP A 398 15.10 -0.40 -0.42
C ASP A 398 13.61 -0.35 -0.03
N LEU A 399 12.86 0.64 -0.52
CA LEU A 399 11.43 0.72 -0.29
C LEU A 399 10.66 -0.40 -1.00
N LEU A 400 10.87 -0.51 -2.33
CA LEU A 400 10.03 -1.34 -3.21
C LEU A 400 10.45 -2.82 -3.23
N THR A 401 11.71 -3.10 -2.97
CA THR A 401 12.23 -4.47 -2.99
C THR A 401 12.66 -4.94 -1.60
N THR A 402 13.55 -4.25 -0.91
CA THR A 402 14.04 -4.72 0.39
C THR A 402 12.92 -4.82 1.41
N ILE A 403 12.16 -3.74 1.63
CA ILE A 403 11.06 -3.72 2.61
C ILE A 403 9.83 -4.42 2.05
N LEU A 404 9.27 -3.89 0.96
CA LEU A 404 7.96 -4.33 0.47
C LEU A 404 7.95 -5.82 0.09
N ARG A 405 8.89 -6.24 -0.76
CA ARG A 405 8.93 -7.63 -1.26
C ARG A 405 9.70 -8.56 -0.35
N GLY A 406 10.84 -8.10 0.18
CA GLY A 406 11.72 -8.91 1.02
C GLY A 406 11.20 -9.14 2.43
N GLU A 407 10.79 -8.07 3.13
CA GLU A 407 10.34 -8.17 4.52
C GLU A 407 8.85 -8.51 4.64
N TRP A 408 8.00 -7.96 3.76
CA TRP A 408 6.55 -8.16 3.85
C TRP A 408 6.02 -9.28 2.93
N ASN A 409 6.87 -9.90 2.11
CA ASN A 409 6.51 -10.94 1.14
C ASN A 409 5.43 -10.50 0.14
N TYR A 410 5.47 -9.23 -0.26
CA TYR A 410 4.53 -8.70 -1.24
C TYR A 410 4.78 -9.30 -2.62
N ASP A 411 3.77 -9.91 -3.23
CA ASP A 411 3.80 -10.57 -4.53
C ASP A 411 2.98 -9.86 -5.63
N GLY A 412 2.34 -8.75 -5.28
CA GLY A 412 1.59 -7.91 -6.21
C GLY A 412 2.49 -7.03 -7.09
N PHE A 413 1.85 -6.15 -7.87
CA PHE A 413 2.56 -5.19 -8.70
C PHE A 413 2.55 -3.77 -8.10
N VAL A 414 3.54 -2.97 -8.51
CA VAL A 414 3.69 -1.57 -8.11
C VAL A 414 3.58 -0.70 -9.36
N MET A 415 2.69 0.29 -9.33
CA MET A 415 2.61 1.36 -10.33
C MET A 415 3.16 2.66 -9.76
N THR A 416 3.58 3.58 -10.62
CA THR A 416 3.88 4.95 -10.21
C THR A 416 2.59 5.76 -10.04
N ASP A 417 2.65 6.87 -9.32
CA ASP A 417 1.71 7.96 -9.53
C ASP A 417 1.92 8.57 -10.93
N TRP A 418 0.92 9.33 -11.44
CA TRP A 418 0.89 9.80 -12.83
C TRP A 418 2.03 10.77 -13.14
N TRP A 419 2.83 10.44 -14.16
CA TRP A 419 4.02 11.22 -14.57
C TRP A 419 5.04 11.42 -13.44
N ALA A 420 5.18 10.46 -12.58
CA ALA A 420 6.15 10.50 -11.48
C ALA A 420 7.57 10.71 -12.01
N MET A 421 8.37 11.35 -11.19
CA MET A 421 9.79 11.51 -11.44
C MET A 421 10.59 10.43 -10.72
N SER A 422 11.78 10.15 -11.20
CA SER A 422 12.80 9.49 -10.40
C SER A 422 14.20 10.05 -10.70
N ASN A 423 15.15 9.66 -9.87
CA ASN A 423 16.54 10.06 -10.00
C ASN A 423 17.47 8.86 -9.84
N ARG A 424 18.65 8.97 -10.40
CA ARG A 424 19.81 8.25 -9.87
C ARG A 424 20.30 9.01 -8.64
N GLU A 425 20.68 8.30 -7.58
CA GLU A 425 21.13 8.96 -6.34
C GLU A 425 22.24 9.98 -6.62
N GLY A 426 22.09 11.18 -6.08
CA GLY A 426 23.00 12.31 -6.32
C GLY A 426 22.73 13.13 -7.60
N TYR A 427 21.75 12.76 -8.41
CA TYR A 427 21.34 13.48 -9.61
C TYR A 427 19.94 14.08 -9.45
N GLU A 428 19.64 15.10 -10.25
CA GLU A 428 18.30 15.68 -10.31
C GLU A 428 17.29 14.67 -10.86
N ALA A 429 16.09 14.69 -10.29
CA ALA A 429 15.00 13.86 -10.78
C ALA A 429 14.39 14.43 -12.06
N THR A 430 14.03 13.54 -12.98
CA THR A 430 13.35 13.90 -14.22
C THR A 430 12.14 12.99 -14.45
N ARG A 431 11.27 13.41 -15.38
CA ARG A 431 10.11 12.60 -15.82
C ARG A 431 10.46 11.56 -16.88
N THR A 432 11.72 11.49 -17.29
CA THR A 432 12.22 10.56 -18.32
C THR A 432 13.29 9.62 -17.79
N THR A 433 13.63 9.72 -16.50
CA THR A 433 14.57 8.82 -15.82
C THR A 433 13.77 7.65 -15.24
N HIS A 434 13.52 6.62 -16.04
CA HIS A 434 12.73 5.46 -15.64
C HIS A 434 13.56 4.21 -15.31
N ALA A 435 14.81 4.13 -15.74
CA ALA A 435 15.69 3.01 -15.45
C ALA A 435 15.80 2.68 -13.94
N PRO A 436 15.92 3.67 -13.02
CA PRO A 436 15.88 3.39 -11.58
C PRO A 436 14.55 2.78 -11.11
N MET A 437 13.41 3.15 -11.75
CA MET A 437 12.10 2.57 -11.41
C MET A 437 12.08 1.08 -11.75
N VAL A 438 12.56 0.71 -12.96
CA VAL A 438 12.67 -0.69 -13.38
C VAL A 438 13.50 -1.49 -12.38
N SER A 439 14.71 -1.00 -12.06
CA SER A 439 15.61 -1.71 -11.13
C SER A 439 15.07 -1.83 -9.72
N ALA A 440 14.33 -0.83 -9.25
CA ALA A 440 13.80 -0.80 -7.90
C ALA A 440 12.59 -1.74 -7.69
N GLY A 441 11.96 -2.23 -8.77
CA GLY A 441 10.75 -3.05 -8.67
C GLY A 441 9.46 -2.24 -8.68
N ASN A 442 9.48 -1.05 -9.29
CA ASN A 442 8.28 -0.37 -9.75
C ASN A 442 7.93 -0.99 -11.11
N ASP A 443 6.80 -1.66 -11.20
CA ASP A 443 6.52 -2.58 -12.31
C ASP A 443 5.86 -1.89 -13.52
N VAL A 444 5.14 -0.79 -13.27
CA VAL A 444 4.46 -0.01 -14.32
C VAL A 444 4.64 1.48 -14.09
N PHE A 445 5.17 2.17 -15.10
CA PHE A 445 5.17 3.64 -15.14
C PHE A 445 3.81 4.15 -15.63
N MET A 446 3.19 5.04 -14.89
CA MET A 446 1.94 5.72 -15.23
C MET A 446 2.22 7.20 -15.53
N VAL A 447 1.95 7.77 -16.67
CA VAL A 447 1.37 7.17 -17.86
C VAL A 447 2.12 7.72 -19.07
N CYS A 448 2.16 6.95 -20.14
CA CYS A 448 2.66 7.39 -21.43
C CYS A 448 1.50 7.60 -22.42
N ASN A 449 1.80 8.23 -23.57
CA ASN A 449 0.85 8.39 -24.66
C ASN A 449 0.83 7.17 -25.60
N ASP A 450 2.00 6.55 -25.78
CA ASP A 450 2.21 5.39 -26.65
C ASP A 450 3.30 4.52 -26.01
N CYS A 451 2.96 3.32 -25.58
CA CYS A 451 3.91 2.41 -24.94
C CYS A 451 5.03 1.92 -25.88
N THR A 452 4.83 2.03 -27.20
CA THR A 452 5.80 1.60 -28.22
C THR A 452 6.86 2.65 -28.55
N ASP A 453 6.68 3.92 -28.12
CA ASP A 453 7.70 4.96 -28.32
C ASP A 453 8.92 4.72 -27.41
N MET A 454 9.93 4.08 -27.96
CA MET A 454 11.17 3.74 -27.24
C MET A 454 12.07 4.94 -26.94
N SER A 455 11.74 6.14 -27.43
CA SER A 455 12.50 7.38 -27.21
C SER A 455 11.99 8.24 -26.06
N GLN A 456 10.86 7.88 -25.45
CA GLN A 456 10.19 8.73 -24.44
C GLN A 456 10.88 8.75 -23.08
N ASP A 457 11.75 7.75 -22.81
CA ASP A 457 12.48 7.59 -21.54
C ASP A 457 13.83 6.90 -21.75
N ASP A 458 14.57 6.67 -20.67
CA ASP A 458 15.92 6.10 -20.69
C ASP A 458 15.96 4.55 -20.57
N VAL A 459 14.81 3.86 -20.58
CA VAL A 459 14.78 2.40 -20.29
C VAL A 459 15.52 1.59 -21.35
N LYS A 460 15.26 1.84 -22.65
CA LYS A 460 15.92 1.11 -23.75
C LYS A 460 17.42 1.36 -23.75
N GLU A 461 17.83 2.60 -23.62
CA GLU A 461 19.25 2.98 -23.57
C GLU A 461 19.96 2.36 -22.34
N ALA A 462 19.29 2.37 -21.17
CA ALA A 462 19.83 1.78 -19.95
C ALA A 462 19.97 0.25 -20.05
N LEU A 463 19.05 -0.43 -20.76
CA LEU A 463 19.16 -1.85 -21.06
C LEU A 463 20.37 -2.13 -21.96
N GLU A 464 20.54 -1.38 -23.03
CA GLU A 464 21.67 -1.50 -23.97
C GLU A 464 23.03 -1.26 -23.29
N LYS A 465 23.07 -0.34 -22.32
CA LYS A 465 24.27 -0.03 -21.52
C LYS A 465 24.51 -1.00 -20.35
N GLY A 466 23.56 -1.89 -20.06
CA GLY A 466 23.63 -2.79 -18.91
C GLY A 466 23.44 -2.11 -17.55
N GLU A 467 22.86 -0.90 -17.52
CA GLU A 467 22.48 -0.22 -16.27
C GLU A 467 21.30 -0.95 -15.62
N ILE A 468 20.35 -1.43 -16.42
CA ILE A 468 19.31 -2.39 -16.06
C ILE A 468 19.51 -3.69 -16.82
N THR A 469 18.87 -4.76 -16.40
CA THR A 469 18.96 -6.06 -17.05
C THR A 469 17.62 -6.50 -17.62
N ARG A 470 17.65 -7.44 -18.58
CA ARG A 470 16.45 -8.14 -19.03
C ARG A 470 15.72 -8.80 -17.85
N GLY A 471 16.45 -9.34 -16.86
CA GLY A 471 15.87 -9.92 -15.65
C GLY A 471 15.06 -8.92 -14.82
N ASP A 472 15.49 -7.65 -14.74
CA ASP A 472 14.73 -6.60 -14.06
C ASP A 472 13.38 -6.36 -14.76
N LEU A 473 13.36 -6.26 -16.10
CA LEU A 473 12.14 -6.10 -16.89
C LEU A 473 11.24 -7.34 -16.82
N GLN A 474 11.81 -8.54 -16.85
CA GLN A 474 11.07 -9.80 -16.73
C GLN A 474 10.40 -9.92 -15.37
N ARG A 475 11.09 -9.56 -14.28
CA ARG A 475 10.49 -9.51 -12.94
C ARG A 475 9.27 -8.58 -12.92
N ASN A 476 9.41 -7.37 -13.45
CA ASN A 476 8.32 -6.40 -13.49
C ASN A 476 7.14 -6.92 -14.34
N ALA A 477 7.42 -7.47 -15.52
CA ALA A 477 6.38 -8.08 -16.36
C ALA A 477 5.66 -9.25 -15.65
N MET A 478 6.40 -10.14 -14.98
CA MET A 478 5.80 -11.25 -14.24
C MET A 478 4.87 -10.76 -13.12
N ASN A 479 5.22 -9.70 -12.40
CA ASN A 479 4.34 -9.12 -11.36
C ASN A 479 3.03 -8.61 -11.96
N VAL A 480 3.08 -7.91 -13.09
CA VAL A 480 1.89 -7.44 -13.82
C VAL A 480 1.04 -8.62 -14.33
N LEU A 481 1.69 -9.64 -14.88
CA LEU A 481 1.01 -10.83 -15.39
C LEU A 481 0.35 -11.66 -14.27
N HIS A 482 0.99 -11.80 -13.11
CA HIS A 482 0.38 -12.42 -11.93
C HIS A 482 -0.85 -11.65 -11.48
N PHE A 483 -0.79 -10.31 -11.47
CA PHE A 483 -1.96 -9.49 -11.17
C PHE A 483 -3.10 -9.76 -12.16
N ILE A 484 -2.82 -9.71 -13.47
CA ILE A 484 -3.82 -9.97 -14.53
C ILE A 484 -4.45 -11.36 -14.39
N LEU A 485 -3.64 -12.40 -14.12
CA LEU A 485 -4.13 -13.76 -13.89
C LEU A 485 -5.02 -13.89 -12.65
N GLY A 486 -4.85 -13.02 -11.66
CA GLY A 486 -5.63 -12.98 -10.43
C GLY A 486 -6.90 -12.11 -10.51
N THR A 487 -7.23 -11.53 -11.67
CA THR A 487 -8.39 -10.65 -11.86
C THR A 487 -9.35 -11.16 -12.92
N PRO A 488 -10.62 -10.69 -12.96
CA PRO A 488 -11.57 -11.08 -14.01
C PRO A 488 -11.14 -10.68 -15.42
N CYS A 489 -10.15 -9.81 -15.59
CA CYS A 489 -9.64 -9.36 -16.86
C CYS A 489 -9.27 -10.52 -17.80
N ILE A 490 -8.47 -11.48 -17.31
CA ILE A 490 -8.06 -12.64 -18.10
C ILE A 490 -9.24 -13.54 -18.46
N LEU A 491 -10.20 -13.73 -17.55
CA LEU A 491 -11.37 -14.55 -17.78
C LEU A 491 -12.29 -13.94 -18.85
N ARG A 492 -12.46 -12.60 -18.82
CA ARG A 492 -13.18 -11.87 -19.87
C ARG A 492 -12.50 -12.03 -21.22
N PHE A 493 -11.18 -11.86 -21.27
CA PHE A 493 -10.39 -11.99 -22.50
C PHE A 493 -10.47 -13.39 -23.11
N LEU A 494 -10.52 -14.43 -22.29
CA LEU A 494 -10.62 -15.83 -22.71
C LEU A 494 -12.07 -16.30 -22.92
N ASP A 495 -13.05 -15.41 -22.79
CA ASP A 495 -14.49 -15.75 -22.86
C ASP A 495 -14.91 -16.84 -21.85
N ARG A 496 -14.37 -16.74 -20.62
CA ARG A 496 -14.61 -17.70 -19.51
C ARG A 496 -15.43 -17.11 -18.36
N ILE A 497 -16.08 -15.96 -18.55
CA ILE A 497 -17.06 -15.41 -17.60
C ILE A 497 -18.45 -16.01 -17.86
N SER A 498 -19.35 -15.93 -16.86
CA SER A 498 -20.73 -16.43 -17.00
C SER A 498 -21.56 -15.55 -17.95
N GLU A 499 -22.60 -16.12 -18.57
CA GLU A 499 -23.54 -15.35 -19.39
C GLU A 499 -24.25 -14.25 -18.57
N GLU A 500 -24.59 -14.53 -17.31
CA GLU A 500 -25.17 -13.54 -16.39
C GLU A 500 -24.24 -12.34 -16.19
N GLU A 501 -22.94 -12.58 -16.05
CA GLU A 501 -21.95 -11.50 -15.92
C GLU A 501 -21.81 -10.70 -17.22
N LYS A 502 -21.85 -11.34 -18.38
CA LYS A 502 -21.83 -10.67 -19.69
C LYS A 502 -23.04 -9.75 -19.85
N GLU A 503 -24.24 -10.26 -19.57
CA GLU A 503 -25.48 -9.47 -19.62
C GLU A 503 -25.44 -8.27 -18.65
N ALA A 504 -24.94 -8.44 -17.42
CA ALA A 504 -24.82 -7.36 -16.47
C ALA A 504 -23.84 -6.27 -16.94
N GLN A 505 -22.73 -6.67 -17.59
CA GLN A 505 -21.75 -5.72 -18.14
C GLN A 505 -22.26 -5.01 -19.39
N GLU A 506 -23.06 -5.66 -20.24
CA GLU A 506 -23.71 -5.04 -21.41
C GLU A 506 -24.75 -4.00 -20.98
N GLN A 507 -25.59 -4.33 -20.00
CA GLN A 507 -26.59 -3.39 -19.44
C GLN A 507 -25.95 -2.13 -18.83
N GLN A 508 -24.75 -2.26 -18.25
CA GLN A 508 -24.03 -1.09 -17.74
C GLN A 508 -23.56 -0.17 -18.87
N GLY A 509 -23.07 -0.72 -19.98
CA GLY A 509 -22.67 0.05 -21.16
C GLY A 509 -23.81 0.89 -21.74
N ASP A 510 -25.05 0.38 -21.70
CA ASP A 510 -26.24 1.11 -22.16
C ASP A 510 -26.65 2.30 -21.24
N ASN A 511 -26.15 2.34 -20.02
CA ASN A 511 -26.39 3.42 -19.05
C ASN A 511 -25.28 4.49 -19.05
N ASP A 512 -24.25 4.36 -19.89
CA ASP A 512 -23.15 5.31 -19.95
C ASP A 512 -23.63 6.66 -20.50
N PHE A 513 -23.27 7.74 -19.78
CA PHE A 513 -23.52 9.09 -20.23
C PHE A 513 -22.59 9.43 -21.40
N VAL A 514 -23.15 9.93 -22.49
CA VAL A 514 -22.35 10.51 -23.56
C VAL A 514 -21.89 11.90 -23.12
N ALA A 515 -20.59 12.18 -23.23
CA ALA A 515 -19.98 13.44 -22.79
C ALA A 515 -20.66 14.71 -23.36
N ALA A 516 -21.41 14.58 -24.45
CA ALA A 516 -22.20 15.66 -25.05
C ALA A 516 -23.34 16.20 -24.15
N ASP A 517 -23.82 15.39 -23.20
CA ASP A 517 -24.93 15.77 -22.31
C ASP A 517 -24.45 16.59 -21.09
N LEU A 518 -23.15 16.73 -20.89
CA LEU A 518 -22.55 17.51 -19.81
C LEU A 518 -22.29 18.98 -20.17
N VAL A 519 -22.51 19.40 -21.42
CA VAL A 519 -22.21 20.75 -21.94
C VAL A 519 -23.47 21.61 -22.03
N THR A 520 -24.61 21.17 -21.56
CA THR A 520 -25.83 21.94 -21.39
C THR A 520 -26.13 22.10 -19.86
#